data_2d37d845558a5372f492d776a4768942
#
_entry.id   2d37d845558a5372f492d776a4768942
#
_cell.length_a   1.000
_cell.length_b   1.000
_cell.length_c   1.000
_cell.angle_alpha   90.00
_cell.angle_beta   90.00
_cell.angle_gamma   90.00
#
_symmetry.space_group_name_H-M   'P 1'
#
loop_
_entity.id
_entity.type
_entity.pdbx_description
1 polymer ?
#
loop_
_entity_poly.entity_id
_entity_poly.type
_entity_poly.pdbx_seq_one_letter_code
_entity_poly.pdbx_strand_id
1 'polypeptide(L)'
;MKFHHAGLLSSNPEASCQVLVDLGYDVSGPVDDPLQNVRLYWGSHPVLPCVEIISPTDTSGPVSNLAKRLQQGIYHLCFEVTDVPACLERFSAHSRVVLVSPPKPAVLFRNRRVSFHFVEDFGLIELLESDKID
;
A
#
# COMPACT_ATOMS: atom_id res chain seq x y z
N MET A 1 6.31 -5.62 14.62
CA MET A 1 5.81 -4.76 13.51
C MET A 1 7.00 -4.15 12.79
N LYS A 2 6.96 -4.17 11.47
CA LYS A 2 8.07 -3.72 10.64
C LYS A 2 7.53 -2.83 9.52
N PHE A 3 8.14 -1.65 9.33
CA PHE A 3 7.81 -0.81 8.18
C PHE A 3 8.18 -1.52 6.89
N HIS A 4 7.26 -1.56 5.93
CA HIS A 4 7.48 -2.27 4.66
C HIS A 4 7.64 -1.31 3.48
N HIS A 5 6.69 -0.40 3.26
CA HIS A 5 6.79 0.56 2.17
C HIS A 5 5.83 1.74 2.37
N ALA A 6 6.05 2.77 1.57
CA ALA A 6 5.08 3.85 1.37
C ALA A 6 4.34 3.63 0.04
N GLY A 7 3.04 3.82 0.03
CA GLY A 7 2.21 3.73 -1.17
C GLY A 7 2.00 5.10 -1.80
N LEU A 8 2.33 5.24 -3.07
CA LEU A 8 2.17 6.46 -3.86
C LEU A 8 1.07 6.28 -4.88
N LEU A 9 0.02 7.07 -4.75
CA LEU A 9 -1.08 7.10 -5.73
C LEU A 9 -0.70 7.99 -6.91
N SER A 10 -0.82 7.47 -8.14
CA SER A 10 -0.46 8.21 -9.34
C SER A 10 -1.44 7.98 -10.47
N SER A 11 -1.85 9.05 -11.14
CA SER A 11 -2.59 9.00 -12.40
C SER A 11 -1.68 8.94 -13.62
N ASN A 12 -0.39 9.19 -13.44
CA ASN A 12 0.64 9.07 -14.49
C ASN A 12 1.83 8.30 -13.95
N PRO A 13 1.71 6.95 -13.87
CA PRO A 13 2.73 6.14 -13.21
C PRO A 13 4.09 6.17 -13.90
N GLU A 14 4.15 6.37 -15.22
CA GLU A 14 5.42 6.47 -15.92
C GLU A 14 6.21 7.70 -15.44
N ALA A 15 5.55 8.83 -15.29
CA ALA A 15 6.18 10.04 -14.75
C ALA A 15 6.63 9.85 -13.29
N SER A 16 5.81 9.18 -12.48
CA SER A 16 6.17 8.89 -11.09
C SER A 16 7.37 7.94 -11.01
N CYS A 17 7.44 6.93 -11.87
CA CYS A 17 8.58 6.03 -11.97
C CYS A 17 9.85 6.79 -12.32
N GLN A 18 9.77 7.75 -13.23
CA GLN A 18 10.95 8.55 -13.63
C GLN A 18 11.47 9.37 -12.46
N VAL A 19 10.60 9.94 -11.65
CA VAL A 19 11.00 10.67 -10.44
C VAL A 19 11.71 9.74 -9.47
N LEU A 20 11.21 8.53 -9.27
CA LEU A 20 11.88 7.54 -8.42
C LEU A 20 13.27 7.18 -8.95
N VAL A 21 13.41 6.98 -10.26
CA VAL A 21 14.72 6.73 -10.88
C VAL A 21 15.68 7.91 -10.64
N ASP A 22 15.20 9.13 -10.78
CA ASP A 22 16.00 10.34 -10.52
C ASP A 22 16.43 10.44 -9.05
N LEU A 23 15.63 9.86 -8.13
CA LEU A 23 15.95 9.79 -6.71
C LEU A 23 16.86 8.61 -6.33
N GLY A 24 17.25 7.80 -7.30
CA GLY A 24 18.17 6.68 -7.09
C GLY A 24 17.50 5.32 -6.87
N TYR A 25 16.19 5.21 -7.12
CA TYR A 25 15.49 3.93 -7.00
C TYR A 25 15.68 3.04 -8.22
N ASP A 26 15.72 1.73 -7.96
CA ASP A 26 15.47 0.72 -8.98
C ASP A 26 13.96 0.48 -9.05
N VAL A 27 13.39 0.64 -10.24
CA VAL A 27 11.95 0.52 -10.44
C VAL A 27 11.65 -0.70 -11.31
N SER A 28 10.73 -1.54 -10.86
CA SER A 28 10.23 -2.70 -11.60
C SER A 28 8.72 -2.62 -11.79
N GLY A 29 8.22 -3.39 -12.73
CA GLY A 29 6.80 -3.41 -13.13
C GLY A 29 6.62 -2.93 -14.56
N PRO A 30 5.38 -2.76 -15.03
CA PRO A 30 4.14 -2.87 -14.26
C PRO A 30 3.71 -4.30 -13.93
N VAL A 31 2.97 -4.45 -12.84
CA VAL A 31 2.26 -5.66 -12.48
C VAL A 31 0.80 -5.28 -12.23
N ASP A 32 -0.13 -5.97 -12.89
CA ASP A 32 -1.54 -5.74 -12.68
C ASP A 32 -2.07 -6.63 -11.56
N ASP A 33 -2.81 -6.04 -10.64
CA ASP A 33 -3.52 -6.75 -9.58
C ASP A 33 -5.02 -6.67 -9.86
N PRO A 34 -5.62 -7.73 -10.43
CA PRO A 34 -7.05 -7.72 -10.79
C PRO A 34 -7.97 -7.77 -9.58
N LEU A 35 -7.51 -8.25 -8.44
CA LEU A 35 -8.31 -8.29 -7.21
C LEU A 35 -8.53 -6.90 -6.61
N GLN A 36 -7.60 -5.98 -6.86
CA GLN A 36 -7.66 -4.61 -6.36
C GLN A 36 -7.91 -3.58 -7.47
N ASN A 37 -7.96 -4.02 -8.74
CA ASN A 37 -8.11 -3.17 -9.91
C ASN A 37 -7.05 -2.06 -9.99
N VAL A 38 -5.80 -2.45 -9.80
CA VAL A 38 -4.67 -1.51 -9.82
C VAL A 38 -3.54 -2.04 -10.67
N ARG A 39 -2.75 -1.12 -11.18
CA ARG A 39 -1.45 -1.38 -11.79
C ARG A 39 -0.37 -0.90 -10.85
N LEU A 40 0.63 -1.73 -10.63
CA LEU A 40 1.63 -1.55 -9.59
C LEU A 40 3.03 -1.47 -10.17
N TYR A 41 3.83 -0.57 -9.60
CA TYR A 41 5.28 -0.51 -9.82
C TYR A 41 5.96 -0.54 -8.46
N TRP A 42 7.13 -1.13 -8.41
CA TRP A 42 7.88 -1.27 -7.17
C TRP A 42 9.22 -0.57 -7.27
N GLY A 43 9.46 0.36 -6.36
CA GLY A 43 10.73 1.07 -6.21
C GLY A 43 11.49 0.55 -5.00
N SER A 44 12.72 0.09 -5.22
CA SER A 44 13.63 -0.31 -4.15
C SER A 44 14.86 0.59 -4.15
N HIS A 45 15.44 0.77 -2.98
CA HIS A 45 16.60 1.64 -2.77
C HIS A 45 17.51 1.02 -1.71
N PRO A 46 18.85 1.16 -1.84
CA PRO A 46 19.76 0.56 -0.85
C PRO A 46 19.65 1.16 0.55
N VAL A 47 19.17 2.40 0.68
CA VAL A 47 19.12 3.13 1.95
C VAL A 47 17.72 3.65 2.27
N LEU A 48 17.00 4.18 1.28
CA LEU A 48 15.67 4.76 1.46
C LEU A 48 14.58 3.68 1.52
N PRO A 49 13.45 3.97 2.17
CA PRO A 49 12.32 3.05 2.20
C PRO A 49 11.81 2.69 0.78
N CYS A 50 11.30 1.48 0.61
CA CYS A 50 10.65 1.07 -0.62
C CYS A 50 9.38 1.89 -0.87
N VAL A 51 9.06 2.09 -2.14
CA VAL A 51 7.87 2.82 -2.59
C VAL A 51 7.10 1.96 -3.58
N GLU A 52 5.80 1.78 -3.32
CA GLU A 52 4.89 1.16 -4.27
C GLU A 52 4.11 2.25 -4.99
N ILE A 53 4.18 2.28 -6.33
CA ILE A 53 3.35 3.17 -7.13
C ILE A 53 2.08 2.41 -7.51
N ILE A 54 0.93 3.01 -7.21
CA ILE A 54 -0.38 2.44 -7.47
C ILE A 54 -1.14 3.35 -8.42
N SER A 55 -1.60 2.78 -9.54
CA SER A 55 -2.45 3.47 -10.51
C SER A 55 -3.73 2.66 -10.71
N PRO A 56 -4.92 3.24 -10.49
CA PRO A 56 -6.18 2.54 -10.74
C PRO A 56 -6.30 2.13 -12.20
N THR A 57 -6.71 0.88 -12.44
CA THR A 57 -6.99 0.37 -13.79
C THR A 57 -8.47 0.44 -14.16
N ASP A 58 -9.32 0.80 -13.18
CA ASP A 58 -10.77 0.85 -13.31
C ASP A 58 -11.29 2.15 -12.68
N THR A 59 -12.48 2.55 -13.07
CA THR A 59 -13.19 3.72 -12.51
C THR A 59 -13.96 3.38 -11.23
N SER A 60 -14.03 2.12 -10.86
CA SER A 60 -14.70 1.60 -9.66
C SER A 60 -13.71 0.93 -8.70
N GLY A 61 -14.15 0.76 -7.46
CA GLY A 61 -13.37 0.10 -6.42
C GLY A 61 -12.72 1.06 -5.42
N PRO A 62 -12.16 0.53 -4.31
CA PRO A 62 -11.66 1.34 -3.20
C PRO A 62 -10.55 2.31 -3.60
N VAL A 63 -9.56 1.84 -4.38
CA VAL A 63 -8.42 2.68 -4.78
C VAL A 63 -8.87 3.77 -5.75
N SER A 64 -9.74 3.44 -6.71
CA SER A 64 -10.30 4.43 -7.64
C SER A 64 -11.12 5.49 -6.92
N ASN A 65 -11.90 5.10 -5.92
CA ASN A 65 -12.66 6.03 -5.10
C ASN A 65 -11.76 6.94 -4.28
N LEU A 66 -10.68 6.42 -3.74
CA LEU A 66 -9.66 7.21 -3.05
C LEU A 66 -8.98 8.19 -4.01
N ALA A 67 -8.63 7.75 -5.22
CA ALA A 67 -8.01 8.60 -6.24
C ALA A 67 -8.86 9.80 -6.62
N LYS A 68 -10.18 9.67 -6.58
CA LYS A 68 -11.12 10.80 -6.85
C LYS A 68 -11.14 11.83 -5.72
N ARG A 69 -10.80 11.42 -4.50
CA ARG A 69 -10.84 12.27 -3.29
C ARG A 69 -9.49 12.82 -2.93
N LEU A 70 -8.43 12.03 -3.15
CA LEU A 70 -7.07 12.37 -2.81
C LEU A 70 -6.34 12.86 -4.04
N GLN A 71 -5.51 13.86 -3.84
CA GLN A 71 -4.53 14.24 -4.85
C GLN A 71 -3.44 13.20 -4.90
N GLN A 72 -2.68 13.18 -6.00
CA GLN A 72 -1.53 12.31 -6.16
C GLN A 72 -0.54 12.51 -4.99
N GLY A 73 0.16 11.46 -4.65
CA GLY A 73 1.16 11.48 -3.60
C GLY A 73 1.07 10.27 -2.70
N ILE A 74 1.81 10.31 -1.63
CA ILE A 74 1.79 9.24 -0.62
C ILE A 74 0.42 9.23 0.04
N TYR A 75 -0.26 8.07 0.00
CA TYR A 75 -1.60 7.93 0.55
C TYR A 75 -1.74 6.81 1.58
N HIS A 76 -0.76 5.89 1.66
CA HIS A 76 -0.72 4.92 2.74
C HIS A 76 0.72 4.58 3.14
N LEU A 77 0.85 4.10 4.38
CA LEU A 77 2.04 3.43 4.87
C LEU A 77 1.70 1.96 5.11
N CYS A 78 2.59 1.07 4.71
CA CYS A 78 2.42 -0.36 4.90
C CYS A 78 3.36 -0.88 5.98
N PHE A 79 2.80 -1.67 6.88
CA PHE A 79 3.55 -2.35 7.94
C PHE A 79 3.33 -3.85 7.86
N GLU A 80 4.42 -4.59 7.98
CA GLU A 80 4.38 -6.04 8.10
C GLU A 80 4.15 -6.43 9.56
N VAL A 81 3.13 -7.27 9.79
CA VAL A 81 2.71 -7.66 11.13
C VAL A 81 2.49 -9.18 11.23
N THR A 82 2.79 -9.74 12.39
CA THR A 82 2.58 -11.17 12.65
C THR A 82 1.16 -11.49 13.10
N ASP A 83 0.48 -10.52 13.71
CA ASP A 83 -0.87 -10.67 14.26
C ASP A 83 -1.69 -9.43 13.97
N VAL A 84 -2.44 -9.47 12.87
CA VAL A 84 -3.29 -8.35 12.43
C VAL A 84 -4.37 -8.02 13.46
N PRO A 85 -5.14 -8.98 14.02
CA PRO A 85 -6.13 -8.67 15.04
C PRO A 85 -5.55 -7.96 16.26
N ALA A 86 -4.40 -8.41 16.77
CA ALA A 86 -3.74 -7.76 17.90
C ALA A 86 -3.29 -6.34 17.58
N CYS A 87 -2.81 -6.10 16.39
CA CYS A 87 -2.45 -4.77 15.92
C CYS A 87 -3.66 -3.83 15.88
N LEU A 88 -4.76 -4.30 15.31
CA LEU A 88 -6.01 -3.52 15.23
C LEU A 88 -6.59 -3.22 16.61
N GLU A 89 -6.49 -4.16 17.52
CA GLU A 89 -6.93 -3.98 18.89
C GLU A 89 -6.16 -2.85 19.60
N ARG A 90 -4.86 -2.78 19.38
CA ARG A 90 -4.03 -1.67 19.90
C ARG A 90 -4.44 -0.33 19.32
N PHE A 91 -4.70 -0.25 18.02
CA PHE A 91 -5.18 0.99 17.39
C PHE A 91 -6.53 1.40 17.95
N SER A 92 -7.45 0.45 18.08
CA SER A 92 -8.82 0.70 18.55
C SER A 92 -8.89 1.13 20.00
N ALA A 93 -7.84 0.88 20.79
CA ALA A 93 -7.78 1.32 22.18
C ALA A 93 -7.68 2.85 22.32
N HIS A 94 -7.21 3.55 21.28
CA HIS A 94 -6.94 4.98 21.33
C HIS A 94 -7.60 5.76 20.20
N SER A 95 -8.00 5.10 19.11
CA SER A 95 -8.48 5.75 17.92
C SER A 95 -9.65 4.99 17.31
N ARG A 96 -10.46 5.71 16.53
CA ARG A 96 -11.45 5.06 15.68
C ARG A 96 -10.73 4.42 14.50
N VAL A 97 -11.01 3.14 14.25
CA VAL A 97 -10.46 2.37 13.13
C VAL A 97 -11.59 1.92 12.22
N VAL A 98 -11.48 2.19 10.94
CA VAL A 98 -12.47 1.79 9.92
C VAL A 98 -11.81 0.85 8.93
N LEU A 99 -12.40 -0.34 8.75
CA LEU A 99 -11.97 -1.26 7.70
C LEU A 99 -12.33 -0.69 6.33
N VAL A 100 -11.32 -0.48 5.48
CA VAL A 100 -11.50 0.02 4.11
C VAL A 100 -11.50 -1.12 3.11
N SER A 101 -10.57 -2.06 3.24
CA SER A 101 -10.49 -3.24 2.40
C SER A 101 -10.09 -4.46 3.24
N PRO A 102 -10.90 -5.54 3.22
CA PRO A 102 -10.58 -6.75 3.96
C PRO A 102 -9.35 -7.45 3.40
N PRO A 103 -8.76 -8.41 4.15
CA PRO A 103 -7.57 -9.12 3.70
C PRO A 103 -7.74 -9.75 2.33
N LYS A 104 -6.80 -9.46 1.42
CA LYS A 104 -6.74 -10.00 0.07
C LYS A 104 -5.30 -10.33 -0.29
N PRO A 105 -5.06 -11.38 -1.08
CA PRO A 105 -3.72 -11.68 -1.57
C PRO A 105 -3.15 -10.51 -2.39
N ALA A 106 -1.90 -10.15 -2.13
CA ALA A 106 -1.18 -9.10 -2.85
C ALA A 106 -0.14 -9.72 -3.79
N VAL A 107 -0.32 -9.48 -5.08
CA VAL A 107 0.50 -10.13 -6.12
C VAL A 107 1.99 -9.77 -6.00
N LEU A 108 2.32 -8.53 -5.63
CA LEU A 108 3.71 -8.11 -5.43
C LEU A 108 4.39 -8.75 -4.23
N PHE A 109 3.62 -9.24 -3.26
CA PHE A 109 4.14 -9.75 -1.99
C PHE A 109 3.94 -11.26 -1.85
N ARG A 110 4.10 -11.99 -2.95
CA ARG A 110 3.97 -13.45 -3.01
C ARG A 110 2.63 -13.96 -2.49
N ASN A 111 1.56 -13.20 -2.79
CA ASN A 111 0.19 -13.50 -2.36
C ASN A 111 0.00 -13.49 -0.84
N ARG A 112 0.89 -12.87 -0.08
CA ARG A 112 0.62 -12.57 1.32
C ARG A 112 -0.56 -11.60 1.40
N ARG A 113 -1.38 -11.76 2.40
CA ARG A 113 -2.59 -10.96 2.51
C ARG A 113 -2.29 -9.56 3.02
N VAL A 114 -2.98 -8.59 2.42
CA VAL A 114 -2.98 -7.19 2.84
C VAL A 114 -4.39 -6.74 3.16
N SER A 115 -4.52 -5.85 4.13
CA SER A 115 -5.78 -5.20 4.46
C SER A 115 -5.55 -3.71 4.67
N PHE A 116 -6.57 -2.90 4.36
CA PHE A 116 -6.49 -1.46 4.50
C PHE A 116 -7.44 -0.97 5.59
N HIS A 117 -6.92 -0.11 6.45
CA HIS A 117 -7.62 0.44 7.59
C HIS A 117 -7.38 1.95 7.67
N PHE A 118 -8.46 2.70 7.84
CA PHE A 118 -8.34 4.12 8.14
C PHE A 118 -8.32 4.30 9.66
N VAL A 119 -7.27 4.94 10.15
CA VAL A 119 -7.11 5.26 11.58
C VAL A 119 -7.29 6.76 11.76
N GLU A 120 -8.26 7.14 12.58
CA GLU A 120 -8.60 8.54 12.84
C GLU A 120 -7.36 9.31 13.31
N ASP A 121 -7.20 10.53 12.81
CA ASP A 121 -6.08 11.43 13.05
C ASP A 121 -4.71 10.93 12.54
N PHE A 122 -4.68 9.81 11.82
CA PHE A 122 -3.45 9.29 11.23
C PHE A 122 -3.56 9.13 9.71
N GLY A 123 -4.58 8.42 9.24
CA GLY A 123 -4.78 8.16 7.83
C GLY A 123 -4.85 6.68 7.49
N LEU A 124 -4.58 6.38 6.22
CA LEU A 124 -4.70 5.02 5.70
C LEU A 124 -3.45 4.19 6.02
N ILE A 125 -3.68 3.05 6.63
CA ILE A 125 -2.63 2.07 6.93
C ILE A 125 -2.94 0.76 6.19
N GLU A 126 -1.92 0.22 5.52
CA GLU A 126 -1.95 -1.13 4.99
C GLU A 126 -1.22 -2.07 5.97
N LEU A 127 -1.86 -3.19 6.30
CA LEU A 127 -1.25 -4.24 7.10
C LEU A 127 -0.98 -5.45 6.21
N LEU A 128 0.29 -5.82 6.13
CA LEU A 128 0.77 -6.99 5.40
C LEU A 128 1.05 -8.11 6.38
N GLU A 129 0.41 -9.26 6.18
CA GLU A 129 0.69 -10.43 7.01
C GLU A 129 2.12 -10.92 6.75
N SER A 130 2.89 -11.06 7.81
CA SER A 130 4.24 -11.60 7.69
C SER A 130 4.21 -13.07 7.30
N ASP A 131 5.25 -13.51 6.59
CA ASP A 131 5.49 -14.94 6.45
C ASP A 131 5.77 -15.48 7.87
N LYS A 132 4.88 -16.34 8.34
CA LYS A 132 5.10 -17.00 9.64
C LYS A 132 6.24 -17.97 9.45
N ILE A 133 7.39 -17.60 9.97
CA ILE A 133 8.46 -18.54 10.20
C ILE A 133 8.28 -18.98 11.67
N ASP A 134 7.69 -20.11 11.81
CA ASP A 134 7.68 -20.78 13.12
C ASP A 134 9.01 -21.44 13.37
#